data_5728a105feba2315ed40bda0a4e41adb
#
_entry.id   5728a105feba2315ed40bda0a4e41adb
#
_cell.length_a   1.000
_cell.length_b   1.000
_cell.length_c   1.000
_cell.angle_alpha   90.00
_cell.angle_beta   90.00
_cell.angle_gamma   90.00
#
_symmetry.space_group_name_H-M   'P 1'
#
loop_
_entity.id
_entity.type
_entity.pdbx_description
1 polymer ?
#
loop_
_entity_poly.entity_id
_entity_poly.type
_entity_poly.pdbx_seq_one_letter_code
_entity_poly.pdbx_strand_id
1 'polypeptide(L)'
;REYIESYGMRWSVVESLPVSESIKYGGPDRDKLIENYKESLKNLSLEGIHTICYNFMPVLDWARTDLDHENPNGTTNLYFSHAQFAYFDICILKREGAEKDWNDEVLAEVERLKSTMTAEDNHKLVENIIVKTQGFVSGNIKEDDKHPVELFRRLLDLYKGMTKEQLRENMRYFLSAIMPTCEEYDMYMCVQPDDPPYQ
;
A
#
# COMPACT_ATOMS: atom_id res chain seq x y z
N ARG A 1 -2.26 -7.66 -23.44
CA ARG A 1 -3.62 -7.98 -23.83
C ARG A 1 -3.62 -9.15 -24.81
N GLU A 2 -3.03 -9.03 -25.99
CA GLU A 2 -3.01 -10.07 -27.06
C GLU A 2 -2.59 -11.45 -26.52
N TYR A 3 -1.57 -11.51 -25.66
CA TYR A 3 -1.11 -12.75 -25.05
C TYR A 3 -2.19 -13.42 -24.19
N ILE A 4 -2.90 -12.67 -23.39
CA ILE A 4 -4.02 -13.15 -22.55
C ILE A 4 -5.18 -13.65 -23.44
N GLU A 5 -5.52 -12.89 -24.47
CA GLU A 5 -6.59 -13.22 -25.41
C GLU A 5 -6.26 -14.46 -26.26
N SER A 6 -4.99 -14.72 -26.55
CA SER A 6 -4.57 -15.94 -27.27
C SER A 6 -4.89 -17.24 -26.52
N TYR A 7 -5.11 -17.17 -25.22
CA TYR A 7 -5.57 -18.29 -24.37
C TYR A 7 -7.09 -18.30 -24.14
N GLY A 8 -7.87 -17.52 -24.88
CA GLY A 8 -9.33 -17.45 -24.74
C GLY A 8 -9.79 -16.72 -23.50
N MET A 9 -8.91 -15.98 -22.83
CA MET A 9 -9.21 -15.17 -21.65
C MET A 9 -9.39 -13.71 -22.05
N ARG A 10 -10.09 -12.95 -21.22
CA ARG A 10 -10.26 -11.51 -21.37
C ARG A 10 -9.61 -10.77 -20.20
N TRP A 11 -8.79 -9.78 -20.49
CA TRP A 11 -8.33 -8.82 -19.49
C TRP A 11 -9.34 -7.68 -19.37
N SER A 12 -10.09 -7.65 -18.28
CA SER A 12 -11.22 -6.71 -18.09
C SER A 12 -10.99 -5.68 -16.98
N VAL A 13 -10.04 -5.90 -16.09
CA VAL A 13 -9.75 -5.02 -14.95
C VAL A 13 -8.24 -4.85 -14.80
N VAL A 14 -7.81 -3.63 -14.52
CA VAL A 14 -6.45 -3.36 -14.01
C VAL A 14 -6.58 -3.13 -12.51
N GLU A 15 -5.92 -3.97 -11.73
CA GLU A 15 -5.72 -3.74 -10.32
C GLU A 15 -4.45 -2.94 -10.09
N SER A 16 -4.51 -2.04 -9.11
CA SER A 16 -3.37 -1.27 -8.64
C SER A 16 -2.69 -0.42 -9.72
N LEU A 17 -3.49 0.34 -10.52
CA LEU A 17 -2.91 1.47 -11.24
C LEU A 17 -2.42 2.48 -10.19
N PRO A 18 -1.09 2.65 -9.99
CA PRO A 18 -0.56 3.32 -8.82
C PRO A 18 -0.92 4.80 -8.78
N VAL A 19 -1.43 5.26 -7.64
CA VAL A 19 -1.55 6.69 -7.34
C VAL A 19 -0.27 7.11 -6.62
N SER A 20 0.50 8.03 -7.22
CA SER A 20 1.77 8.49 -6.66
C SER A 20 1.60 9.10 -5.27
N GLU A 21 2.58 8.88 -4.37
CA GLU A 21 2.60 9.50 -3.05
C GLU A 21 2.45 11.02 -3.13
N SER A 22 3.08 11.69 -4.10
CA SER A 22 2.96 13.14 -4.28
C SER A 22 1.52 13.61 -4.55
N ILE A 23 0.69 12.77 -5.16
CA ILE A 23 -0.74 13.04 -5.30
C ILE A 23 -1.43 12.90 -3.93
N LYS A 24 -1.10 11.86 -3.18
CA LYS A 24 -1.73 11.54 -1.90
C LYS A 24 -1.44 12.59 -0.83
N TYR A 25 -0.18 13.02 -0.70
CA TYR A 25 0.16 14.06 0.29
C TYR A 25 0.01 15.50 -0.24
N GLY A 26 -0.34 15.71 -1.51
CA GLY A 26 -0.52 17.05 -2.10
C GLY A 26 0.80 17.74 -2.43
N GLY A 27 1.78 16.99 -2.94
CA GLY A 27 3.11 17.48 -3.29
C GLY A 27 3.12 18.47 -4.46
N PRO A 28 4.26 19.14 -4.71
CA PRO A 28 4.36 20.21 -5.69
C PRO A 28 4.22 19.75 -7.13
N ASP A 29 4.45 18.50 -7.42
CA ASP A 29 4.36 17.90 -8.77
C ASP A 29 3.07 17.09 -9.00
N ARG A 30 2.13 17.13 -8.03
CA ARG A 30 0.88 16.35 -8.08
C ARG A 30 0.10 16.53 -9.37
N ASP A 31 0.01 17.76 -9.87
CA ASP A 31 -0.78 18.07 -11.07
C ASP A 31 -0.18 17.42 -12.32
N LYS A 32 1.14 17.44 -12.44
CA LYS A 32 1.87 16.72 -13.51
C LYS A 32 1.62 15.21 -13.42
N LEU A 33 1.65 14.65 -12.22
CA LEU A 33 1.41 13.23 -12.01
C LEU A 33 -0.04 12.82 -12.26
N ILE A 34 -0.99 13.71 -11.99
CA ILE A 34 -2.39 13.54 -12.36
C ILE A 34 -2.55 13.52 -13.89
N GLU A 35 -1.87 14.39 -14.63
CA GLU A 35 -1.89 14.35 -16.10
C GLU A 35 -1.30 13.03 -16.64
N ASN A 36 -0.22 12.52 -16.05
CA ASN A 36 0.31 11.21 -16.40
C ASN A 36 -0.70 10.08 -16.12
N TYR A 37 -1.44 10.19 -15.01
CA TYR A 37 -2.50 9.22 -14.67
C TYR A 37 -3.64 9.24 -15.68
N LYS A 38 -4.09 10.42 -16.12
CA LYS A 38 -5.09 10.58 -17.18
C LYS A 38 -4.64 9.94 -18.49
N GLU A 39 -3.38 10.09 -18.87
CA GLU A 39 -2.84 9.45 -20.07
C GLU A 39 -2.83 7.92 -19.93
N SER A 40 -2.57 7.40 -18.72
CA SER A 40 -2.67 5.96 -18.44
C SER A 40 -4.10 5.44 -18.58
N LEU A 41 -5.10 6.19 -18.07
CA LEU A 41 -6.51 5.85 -18.22
C LEU A 41 -6.92 5.79 -19.71
N LYS A 42 -6.54 6.80 -20.47
CA LYS A 42 -6.78 6.85 -21.92
C LYS A 42 -6.17 5.65 -22.64
N ASN A 43 -4.91 5.33 -22.37
CA ASN A 43 -4.22 4.21 -22.98
C ASN A 43 -4.90 2.87 -22.67
N LEU A 44 -5.36 2.67 -21.43
CA LEU A 44 -6.10 1.48 -21.03
C LEU A 44 -7.45 1.37 -21.74
N SER A 45 -8.19 2.48 -21.87
CA SER A 45 -9.45 2.52 -22.62
C SER A 45 -9.23 2.14 -24.09
N LEU A 46 -8.20 2.66 -24.74
CA LEU A 46 -7.86 2.30 -26.12
C LEU A 46 -7.55 0.81 -26.30
N GLU A 47 -7.09 0.15 -25.24
CA GLU A 47 -6.92 -1.30 -25.18
C GLU A 47 -8.21 -2.05 -24.78
N GLY A 48 -9.33 -1.37 -24.61
CA GLY A 48 -10.62 -1.94 -24.21
C GLY A 48 -10.68 -2.41 -22.76
N ILE A 49 -9.87 -1.82 -21.88
CA ILE A 49 -9.87 -2.06 -20.44
C ILE A 49 -10.45 -0.82 -19.78
N HIS A 50 -11.66 -0.95 -19.24
CA HIS A 50 -12.44 0.17 -18.74
C HIS A 50 -12.60 0.21 -17.22
N THR A 51 -12.14 -0.80 -16.50
CA THR A 51 -12.27 -0.87 -15.04
C THR A 51 -10.89 -0.83 -14.39
N ILE A 52 -10.70 0.14 -13.51
CA ILE A 52 -9.47 0.34 -12.72
C ILE A 52 -9.80 0.17 -11.25
N CYS A 53 -9.11 -0.73 -10.58
CA CYS A 53 -9.07 -0.79 -9.13
C CYS A 53 -7.84 0.02 -8.67
N TYR A 54 -8.06 1.07 -7.88
CA TYR A 54 -6.99 1.92 -7.35
C TYR A 54 -7.04 1.93 -5.82
N ASN A 55 -5.90 2.23 -5.21
CA ASN A 55 -5.81 2.51 -3.78
C ASN A 55 -5.36 3.96 -3.53
N PHE A 56 -5.67 4.47 -2.35
CA PHE A 56 -5.24 5.80 -1.90
C PHE A 56 -4.67 5.72 -0.48
N MET A 57 -3.95 4.64 -0.21
CA MET A 57 -3.33 4.35 1.07
C MET A 57 -2.00 5.09 1.17
N PRO A 58 -1.76 5.90 2.22
CA PRO A 58 -0.47 6.55 2.44
C PRO A 58 0.63 5.54 2.71
N VAL A 59 1.69 5.56 1.92
CA VAL A 59 2.93 4.76 2.05
C VAL A 59 2.70 3.26 1.97
N LEU A 60 1.92 2.70 2.88
CA LEU A 60 1.51 1.29 2.86
C LEU A 60 0.39 1.07 1.83
N ASP A 61 0.50 -0.04 1.11
CA ASP A 61 -0.59 -0.65 0.37
C ASP A 61 -1.21 -1.73 1.27
N TRP A 62 -1.48 -2.92 0.77
CA TRP A 62 -1.82 -4.03 1.66
C TRP A 62 -0.59 -4.45 2.48
N ALA A 63 -0.80 -4.91 3.72
CA ALA A 63 0.27 -5.35 4.60
C ALA A 63 0.05 -6.78 5.12
N ARG A 64 1.14 -7.54 5.24
CA ARG A 64 1.14 -8.87 5.84
C ARG A 64 2.39 -9.02 6.71
N THR A 65 2.23 -9.75 7.82
CA THR A 65 3.34 -10.06 8.72
C THR A 65 4.00 -11.39 8.38
N ASP A 66 3.27 -12.29 7.70
CA ASP A 66 3.80 -13.54 7.17
C ASP A 66 3.19 -13.82 5.79
N LEU A 67 4.04 -14.15 4.82
CA LEU A 67 3.63 -14.40 3.44
C LEU A 67 3.45 -15.91 3.14
N ASP A 68 3.94 -16.77 4.02
CA ASP A 68 3.92 -18.22 3.87
C ASP A 68 3.44 -18.91 5.17
N HIS A 69 2.45 -18.33 5.82
CA HIS A 69 1.92 -18.86 7.07
C HIS A 69 1.34 -20.25 6.87
N GLU A 70 1.91 -21.23 7.57
CA GLU A 70 1.46 -22.61 7.49
C GLU A 70 0.28 -22.87 8.44
N ASN A 71 -0.81 -23.37 7.88
CA ASN A 71 -1.99 -23.77 8.61
C ASN A 71 -1.85 -25.21 9.15
N PRO A 72 -2.63 -25.59 10.18
CA PRO A 72 -2.58 -26.96 10.75
C PRO A 72 -2.88 -28.09 9.73
N ASN A 73 -3.51 -27.79 8.61
CA ASN A 73 -3.81 -28.75 7.53
C ASN A 73 -2.70 -28.82 6.45
N GLY A 74 -1.56 -28.13 6.65
CA GLY A 74 -0.43 -28.09 5.73
C GLY A 74 -0.60 -27.16 4.52
N THR A 75 -1.66 -26.35 4.46
CA THR A 75 -1.78 -25.30 3.45
C THR A 75 -1.07 -24.03 3.91
N THR A 76 -0.66 -23.18 2.98
CA THR A 76 -0.09 -21.86 3.28
C THR A 76 -1.03 -20.74 2.85
N ASN A 77 -0.96 -19.60 3.55
CA ASN A 77 -1.68 -18.38 3.21
C ASN A 77 -0.94 -17.13 3.67
N LEU A 78 -1.36 -16.01 3.13
CA LEU A 78 -0.96 -14.69 3.64
C LEU A 78 -1.59 -14.47 5.01
N TYR A 79 -0.80 -13.99 5.98
CA TYR A 79 -1.26 -13.81 7.35
C TYR A 79 -0.87 -12.44 7.91
N PHE A 80 -1.78 -11.85 8.69
CA PHE A 80 -1.55 -10.61 9.39
C PHE A 80 -1.77 -10.77 10.89
N SER A 81 -0.77 -10.44 11.68
CA SER A 81 -0.82 -10.39 13.13
C SER A 81 -0.76 -8.95 13.63
N HIS A 82 -1.81 -8.47 14.28
CA HIS A 82 -1.81 -7.13 14.89
C HIS A 82 -0.64 -6.95 15.87
N ALA A 83 -0.33 -7.97 16.66
CA ALA A 83 0.77 -7.92 17.62
C ALA A 83 2.15 -7.80 16.94
N GLN A 84 2.39 -8.55 15.87
CA GLN A 84 3.65 -8.45 15.11
C GLN A 84 3.74 -7.11 14.36
N PHE A 85 2.65 -6.61 13.83
CA PHE A 85 2.63 -5.31 13.16
C PHE A 85 2.85 -4.17 14.18
N ALA A 86 2.22 -4.22 15.35
CA ALA A 86 2.48 -3.29 16.46
C ALA A 86 3.94 -3.37 16.95
N TYR A 87 4.49 -4.58 17.05
CA TYR A 87 5.89 -4.78 17.38
C TYR A 87 6.81 -4.14 16.33
N PHE A 88 6.51 -4.31 15.06
CA PHE A 88 7.24 -3.65 13.97
C PHE A 88 7.19 -2.14 14.12
N ASP A 89 6.00 -1.56 14.34
CA ASP A 89 5.80 -0.12 14.49
C ASP A 89 6.56 0.46 15.71
N ILE A 90 6.45 -0.19 16.87
CA ILE A 90 7.01 0.28 18.14
C ILE A 90 8.51 -0.01 18.24
N CYS A 91 8.95 -1.25 17.91
CA CYS A 91 10.30 -1.71 18.23
C CYS A 91 11.29 -1.57 17.07
N ILE A 92 10.82 -1.76 15.83
CA ILE A 92 11.67 -1.74 14.62
C ILE A 92 11.61 -0.36 13.98
N LEU A 93 10.42 0.09 13.62
CA LEU A 93 10.21 1.40 13.00
C LEU A 93 10.43 2.54 14.01
N LYS A 94 10.08 2.32 15.28
CA LYS A 94 10.21 3.30 16.38
C LYS A 94 9.50 4.60 16.07
N ARG A 95 8.27 4.51 15.55
CA ARG A 95 7.43 5.67 15.26
C ARG A 95 7.09 6.38 16.55
N GLU A 96 7.25 7.70 16.58
CA GLU A 96 6.97 8.52 17.76
C GLU A 96 5.49 8.42 18.16
N GLY A 97 5.21 7.98 19.37
CA GLY A 97 3.86 7.84 19.92
C GLY A 97 3.09 6.61 19.43
N ALA A 98 3.75 5.66 18.77
CA ALA A 98 3.14 4.45 18.23
C ALA A 98 2.30 3.68 19.25
N GLU A 99 2.74 3.62 20.52
CA GLU A 99 2.03 2.91 21.59
C GLU A 99 0.61 3.43 21.84
N LYS A 100 0.33 4.68 21.49
CA LYS A 100 -0.99 5.29 21.69
C LYS A 100 -2.06 4.80 20.72
N ASP A 101 -1.63 4.21 19.63
CA ASP A 101 -2.53 3.74 18.56
C ASP A 101 -2.97 2.28 18.77
N TRP A 102 -2.39 1.60 19.75
CA TRP A 102 -2.65 0.20 20.04
C TRP A 102 -3.37 0.02 21.40
N ASN A 103 -4.27 -0.94 21.46
CA ASN A 103 -4.96 -1.28 22.70
C ASN A 103 -4.06 -2.09 23.66
N ASP A 104 -4.46 -2.18 24.92
CA ASP A 104 -3.68 -2.83 25.99
C ASP A 104 -3.41 -4.31 25.73
N GLU A 105 -4.34 -5.01 25.06
CA GLU A 105 -4.18 -6.44 24.71
C GLU A 105 -3.05 -6.62 23.70
N VAL A 106 -3.03 -5.81 22.65
CA VAL A 106 -1.97 -5.81 21.63
C VAL A 106 -0.63 -5.41 22.25
N LEU A 107 -0.61 -4.39 23.11
CA LEU A 107 0.61 -3.96 23.81
C LEU A 107 1.18 -5.04 24.73
N ALA A 108 0.33 -5.82 25.41
CA ALA A 108 0.77 -6.95 26.22
C ALA A 108 1.43 -8.06 25.37
N GLU A 109 0.92 -8.31 24.15
CA GLU A 109 1.55 -9.22 23.21
C GLU A 109 2.89 -8.67 22.69
N VAL A 110 2.99 -7.37 22.41
CA VAL A 110 4.24 -6.72 22.02
C VAL A 110 5.31 -6.92 23.07
N GLU A 111 4.99 -6.80 24.37
CA GLU A 111 5.94 -7.04 25.46
C GLU A 111 6.44 -8.50 25.48
N ARG A 112 5.59 -9.48 25.14
CA ARG A 112 6.01 -10.87 24.98
C ARG A 112 6.93 -11.05 23.77
N LEU A 113 6.59 -10.44 22.64
CA LEU A 113 7.38 -10.48 21.42
C LEU A 113 8.80 -9.89 21.64
N LYS A 114 8.94 -8.82 22.42
CA LYS A 114 10.26 -8.24 22.76
C LYS A 114 11.25 -9.26 23.36
N SER A 115 10.74 -10.27 24.07
CA SER A 115 11.56 -11.31 24.69
C SER A 115 11.80 -12.53 23.83
N THR A 116 11.06 -12.71 22.73
CA THR A 116 11.07 -13.91 21.90
C THR A 116 11.58 -13.68 20.49
N MET A 117 11.37 -12.49 19.93
CA MET A 117 11.79 -12.14 18.57
C MET A 117 13.31 -12.09 18.43
N THR A 118 13.82 -12.87 17.51
CA THR A 118 15.25 -12.90 17.15
C THR A 118 15.59 -11.83 16.12
N ALA A 119 16.87 -11.64 15.82
CA ALA A 119 17.33 -10.77 14.75
C ALA A 119 16.82 -11.24 13.36
N GLU A 120 16.72 -12.55 13.16
CA GLU A 120 16.21 -13.16 11.94
C GLU A 120 14.71 -12.91 11.79
N ASP A 121 13.92 -13.07 12.86
CA ASP A 121 12.48 -12.76 12.86
C ASP A 121 12.24 -11.28 12.55
N ASN A 122 13.03 -10.39 13.13
CA ASN A 122 12.95 -8.95 12.85
C ASN A 122 13.26 -8.65 11.36
N HIS A 123 14.26 -9.30 10.79
CA HIS A 123 14.59 -9.16 9.39
C HIS A 123 13.47 -9.67 8.50
N LYS A 124 12.93 -10.87 8.77
CA LYS A 124 11.79 -11.44 8.04
C LYS A 124 10.56 -10.52 8.11
N LEU A 125 10.30 -9.93 9.27
CA LEU A 125 9.16 -9.03 9.46
C LEU A 125 9.32 -7.73 8.65
N VAL A 126 10.52 -7.13 8.62
CA VAL A 126 10.84 -5.98 7.77
C VAL A 126 10.68 -6.33 6.29
N GLU A 127 11.22 -7.48 5.87
CA GLU A 127 11.08 -7.97 4.51
C GLU A 127 9.62 -8.11 4.09
N ASN A 128 8.80 -8.73 4.92
CA ASN A 128 7.40 -8.97 4.62
C ASN A 128 6.61 -7.65 4.56
N ILE A 129 6.74 -6.77 5.57
CA ILE A 129 5.91 -5.56 5.68
C ILE A 129 6.37 -4.46 4.72
N ILE A 130 7.68 -4.27 4.52
CA ILE A 130 8.20 -3.14 3.76
C ILE A 130 8.66 -3.56 2.36
N VAL A 131 9.50 -4.60 2.26
CA VAL A 131 10.23 -4.87 1.01
C VAL A 131 9.33 -5.60 0.02
N LYS A 132 8.80 -6.76 0.42
CA LYS A 132 8.07 -7.64 -0.49
C LYS A 132 6.68 -7.08 -0.83
N THR A 133 5.94 -6.59 0.15
CA THR A 133 4.59 -6.09 -0.07
C THR A 133 4.59 -4.71 -0.74
N GLN A 134 5.44 -3.78 -0.28
CA GLN A 134 5.45 -2.42 -0.82
C GLN A 134 6.29 -2.29 -2.10
N GLY A 135 7.34 -3.06 -2.24
CA GLY A 135 8.16 -3.09 -3.46
C GLY A 135 7.39 -3.56 -4.69
N PHE A 136 6.43 -4.47 -4.50
CA PHE A 136 5.58 -4.98 -5.57
C PHE A 136 4.61 -3.93 -6.12
N VAL A 137 4.02 -3.11 -5.26
CA VAL A 137 2.94 -2.19 -5.64
C VAL A 137 3.46 -0.78 -5.95
N SER A 138 4.21 -0.18 -5.05
CA SER A 138 4.62 1.22 -5.17
C SER A 138 5.99 1.41 -5.83
N GLY A 139 6.87 0.41 -5.76
CA GLY A 139 8.25 0.51 -6.22
C GLY A 139 9.10 1.53 -5.44
N ASN A 140 8.56 2.09 -4.36
CA ASN A 140 9.24 3.09 -3.52
C ASN A 140 10.41 2.50 -2.73
N ILE A 141 10.31 1.21 -2.39
CA ILE A 141 11.35 0.46 -1.68
C ILE A 141 11.60 -0.84 -2.47
N LYS A 142 12.87 -1.12 -2.77
CA LYS A 142 13.28 -2.27 -3.59
C LYS A 142 14.04 -3.28 -2.73
N GLU A 143 14.09 -4.55 -3.19
CA GLU A 143 14.81 -5.62 -2.52
C GLU A 143 16.30 -5.34 -2.28
N ASP A 144 16.94 -4.54 -3.13
CA ASP A 144 18.35 -4.18 -3.03
C ASP A 144 18.62 -2.93 -2.18
N ASP A 145 17.58 -2.31 -1.61
CA ASP A 145 17.75 -1.17 -0.72
C ASP A 145 18.41 -1.59 0.60
N LYS A 146 19.53 -0.93 0.92
CA LYS A 146 20.34 -1.25 2.11
C LYS A 146 19.69 -0.86 3.44
N HIS A 147 18.75 0.09 3.40
CA HIS A 147 18.12 0.69 4.58
C HIS A 147 16.60 0.87 4.43
N PRO A 148 15.85 -0.24 4.24
CA PRO A 148 14.41 -0.13 3.94
C PRO A 148 13.62 0.55 5.06
N VAL A 149 13.95 0.33 6.33
CA VAL A 149 13.27 0.98 7.47
C VAL A 149 13.48 2.50 7.47
N GLU A 150 14.66 2.98 7.11
CA GLU A 150 14.95 4.42 7.04
C GLU A 150 14.22 5.06 5.86
N LEU A 151 14.18 4.39 4.71
CA LEU A 151 13.41 4.85 3.56
C LEU A 151 11.92 4.93 3.89
N PHE A 152 11.40 3.90 4.56
CA PHE A 152 10.01 3.88 4.99
C PHE A 152 9.68 5.03 5.96
N ARG A 153 10.55 5.33 6.94
CA ARG A 153 10.40 6.51 7.81
C ARG A 153 10.33 7.81 7.03
N ARG A 154 11.20 8.00 6.03
CA ARG A 154 11.19 9.20 5.19
C ARG A 154 9.88 9.35 4.40
N LEU A 155 9.31 8.25 3.95
CA LEU A 155 7.99 8.27 3.29
C LEU A 155 6.89 8.68 4.28
N LEU A 156 6.90 8.14 5.50
CA LEU A 156 5.97 8.54 6.56
C LEU A 156 6.12 10.02 6.95
N ASP A 157 7.35 10.55 6.95
CA ASP A 157 7.60 11.97 7.24
C ASP A 157 6.92 12.92 6.25
N LEU A 158 6.63 12.49 5.01
CA LEU A 158 5.86 13.28 4.03
C LEU A 158 4.43 13.56 4.50
N TYR A 159 3.90 12.71 5.38
CA TYR A 159 2.55 12.81 5.93
C TYR A 159 2.52 13.41 7.34
N LYS A 160 3.66 13.83 7.88
CA LYS A 160 3.74 14.37 9.24
C LYS A 160 2.84 15.59 9.41
N GLY A 161 1.92 15.50 10.36
CA GLY A 161 0.95 16.55 10.64
C GLY A 161 -0.27 16.59 9.70
N MET A 162 -0.37 15.69 8.74
CA MET A 162 -1.55 15.55 7.89
C MET A 162 -2.72 14.95 8.68
N THR A 163 -3.88 15.57 8.56
CA THR A 163 -5.12 15.04 9.13
C THR A 163 -5.85 14.12 8.14
N LYS A 164 -6.78 13.31 8.66
CA LYS A 164 -7.68 12.49 7.84
C LYS A 164 -8.49 13.32 6.85
N GLU A 165 -8.89 14.52 7.26
CA GLU A 165 -9.65 15.47 6.43
C GLU A 165 -8.79 15.97 5.26
N GLN A 166 -7.52 16.29 5.51
CA GLN A 166 -6.58 16.71 4.46
C GLN A 166 -6.31 15.58 3.46
N LEU A 167 -6.15 14.33 3.93
CA LEU A 167 -5.99 13.19 3.04
C LEU A 167 -7.23 12.97 2.16
N ARG A 168 -8.44 13.05 2.75
CA ARG A 168 -9.71 12.98 2.00
C ARG A 168 -9.83 14.11 0.98
N GLU A 169 -9.39 15.31 1.32
CA GLU A 169 -9.39 16.46 0.40
C GLU A 169 -8.42 16.21 -0.78
N ASN A 170 -7.24 15.66 -0.53
CA ASN A 170 -6.30 15.29 -1.58
C ASN A 170 -6.87 14.19 -2.49
N MET A 171 -7.56 13.20 -1.92
CA MET A 171 -8.27 12.18 -2.70
C MET A 171 -9.40 12.80 -3.54
N ARG A 172 -10.17 13.71 -2.97
CA ARG A 172 -11.23 14.43 -3.69
C ARG A 172 -10.65 15.25 -4.84
N TYR A 173 -9.55 15.94 -4.60
CA TYR A 173 -8.84 16.70 -5.64
C TYR A 173 -8.42 15.80 -6.81
N PHE A 174 -7.76 14.68 -6.49
CA PHE A 174 -7.36 13.70 -7.49
C PHE A 174 -8.53 13.17 -8.31
N LEU A 175 -9.57 12.66 -7.64
CA LEU A 175 -10.75 12.12 -8.31
C LEU A 175 -11.44 13.17 -9.17
N SER A 176 -11.65 14.39 -8.65
CA SER A 176 -12.27 15.47 -9.42
C SER A 176 -11.48 15.83 -10.68
N ALA A 177 -10.15 15.76 -10.60
CA ALA A 177 -9.29 16.08 -11.74
C ALA A 177 -9.32 15.00 -12.84
N ILE A 178 -9.50 13.72 -12.48
CA ILE A 178 -9.51 12.61 -13.47
C ILE A 178 -10.90 12.30 -14.01
N MET A 179 -11.99 12.68 -13.30
CA MET A 179 -13.37 12.35 -13.70
C MET A 179 -13.72 12.76 -15.12
N PRO A 180 -13.40 13.97 -15.63
CA PRO A 180 -13.68 14.31 -17.04
C PRO A 180 -13.01 13.33 -18.02
N THR A 181 -11.81 12.86 -17.74
CA THR A 181 -11.14 11.85 -18.55
C THR A 181 -11.82 10.48 -18.43
N CYS A 182 -12.28 10.12 -17.23
CA CYS A 182 -13.03 8.89 -17.05
C CYS A 182 -14.34 8.89 -17.84
N GLU A 183 -15.07 10.01 -17.83
CA GLU A 183 -16.32 10.17 -18.60
C GLU A 183 -16.05 10.13 -20.11
N GLU A 184 -15.02 10.81 -20.59
CA GLU A 184 -14.66 10.84 -22.03
C GLU A 184 -14.29 9.45 -22.55
N TYR A 185 -13.58 8.65 -21.75
CA TYR A 185 -13.04 7.35 -22.16
C TYR A 185 -13.81 6.14 -21.58
N ASP A 186 -15.01 6.35 -21.03
CA ASP A 186 -15.86 5.31 -20.42
C ASP A 186 -15.13 4.46 -19.37
N MET A 187 -14.38 5.12 -18.47
CA MET A 187 -13.59 4.48 -17.42
C MET A 187 -14.34 4.43 -16.09
N TYR A 188 -14.23 3.29 -15.41
CA TYR A 188 -14.83 3.03 -14.10
C TYR A 188 -13.74 2.91 -13.05
N MET A 189 -13.80 3.75 -12.02
CA MET A 189 -12.84 3.76 -10.92
C MET A 189 -13.43 3.05 -9.71
N CYS A 190 -12.75 1.99 -9.26
CA CYS A 190 -13.10 1.21 -8.06
C CYS A 190 -12.01 1.41 -7.01
N VAL A 191 -12.39 1.84 -5.80
CA VAL A 191 -11.41 1.98 -4.71
C VAL A 191 -11.20 0.64 -4.02
N GLN A 192 -9.93 0.28 -3.80
CA GLN A 192 -9.55 -0.81 -2.91
C GLN A 192 -9.46 -0.25 -1.49
N PRO A 193 -10.17 -0.81 -0.53
CA PRO A 193 -10.05 -0.40 0.88
C PRO A 193 -8.72 -0.87 1.47
N ASP A 194 -8.34 -0.24 2.59
CA ASP A 194 -7.16 -0.66 3.36
C ASP A 194 -7.25 -2.15 3.74
N ASP A 195 -6.14 -2.88 3.62
CA ASP A 195 -6.05 -4.31 3.89
C ASP A 195 -4.75 -4.66 4.65
N PRO A 196 -4.85 -4.93 5.93
CA PRO A 196 -6.07 -4.91 6.76
C PRO A 196 -6.54 -3.48 7.09
N PRO A 197 -7.82 -3.30 7.47
CA PRO A 197 -8.29 -2.00 7.92
C PRO A 197 -7.55 -1.54 9.18
N TYR A 198 -7.28 -0.23 9.26
CA TYR A 198 -6.56 0.38 10.40
C TYR A 198 -5.06 -0.01 10.51
N GLN A 199 -4.39 -0.18 9.38
CA GLN A 199 -2.93 -0.34 9.34
C GLN A 199 -2.19 1.00 9.38
#